data_04756b4e26d673fbb2e4642243281580
#
_entry.id   04756b4e26d673fbb2e4642243281580
#
_cell.length_a   1.000
_cell.length_b   1.000
_cell.length_c   1.000
_cell.angle_alpha   90.00
_cell.angle_beta   90.00
_cell.angle_gamma   90.00
#
_symmetry.space_group_name_H-M   'P 1'
#
loop_
_entity.id
_entity.type
_entity.pdbx_description
1 polymer ?
#
loop_
_entity_poly.entity_id
_entity_poly.type
_entity_poly.pdbx_seq_one_letter_code
_entity_poly.pdbx_strand_id
1 'polypeptide(L)'
;TNTHDAHRGSRSTALFPLDLTAPKLGVEKPADFQWNQLLGFDACVQCGRCQAVCPAFAAGQPLNPKKLIQDMGVGMAGGSDTGYAGAGYPGIEIGRHQGAPEQAIVPQLVEAETLWACTTCRACVEECPMLIEHVDAIVDMRRFLTLERGETPEKGAVAIDNLIATDNPGGLDNASRLDW
;
A
#
# COMPACT_ATOMS: atom_id res chain seq x y z
N THR A 1 -12.87 24.85 11.31
CA THR A 1 -11.75 23.98 11.73
C THR A 1 -12.18 22.56 11.45
N ASN A 2 -11.45 21.92 10.57
CA ASN A 2 -11.73 20.57 10.13
C ASN A 2 -11.47 19.63 11.32
N THR A 3 -12.45 18.81 11.70
CA THR A 3 -12.32 17.83 12.79
C THR A 3 -11.18 16.84 12.56
N HIS A 4 -10.73 16.68 11.32
CA HIS A 4 -9.53 15.94 10.94
C HIS A 4 -8.24 16.46 11.59
N ASP A 5 -8.10 17.79 11.74
CA ASP A 5 -6.86 18.37 12.29
C ASP A 5 -6.70 18.10 13.79
N ALA A 6 -7.82 18.00 14.51
CA ALA A 6 -7.79 17.72 15.95
C ALA A 6 -7.33 16.29 16.28
N HIS A 7 -7.61 15.32 15.40
CA HIS A 7 -7.18 13.93 15.57
C HIS A 7 -5.79 13.65 14.98
N ARG A 8 -5.31 14.48 14.05
CA ARG A 8 -3.97 14.38 13.48
C ARG A 8 -2.86 14.89 14.39
N GLY A 9 -3.14 15.75 15.31
CA GLY A 9 -2.15 16.28 16.26
C GLY A 9 -1.48 15.20 17.13
N SER A 10 -2.02 13.98 17.16
CA SER A 10 -1.47 12.84 17.88
C SER A 10 -0.87 11.75 16.98
N ARG A 11 -1.01 11.84 15.65
CA ARG A 11 -0.47 10.87 14.71
C ARG A 11 0.73 11.45 13.95
N SER A 12 1.82 10.72 13.97
CA SER A 12 2.95 11.02 13.09
C SER A 12 2.50 10.91 11.64
N THR A 13 2.71 11.95 10.85
CA THR A 13 2.54 11.90 9.39
C THR A 13 3.73 11.29 8.69
N ALA A 14 4.78 10.96 9.44
CA ALA A 14 5.97 10.27 8.94
C ALA A 14 5.68 8.78 8.76
N LEU A 15 6.24 8.19 7.72
CA LEU A 15 6.28 6.75 7.56
C LEU A 15 6.97 6.10 8.78
N PHE A 16 6.53 4.91 9.15
CA PHE A 16 7.21 4.15 10.18
C PHE A 16 8.68 3.95 9.80
N PRO A 17 9.62 4.24 10.72
CA PRO A 17 11.04 4.00 10.49
C PRO A 17 11.28 2.54 10.13
N LEU A 18 12.20 2.30 9.20
CA LEU A 18 12.64 0.96 8.86
C LEU A 18 13.67 0.49 9.91
N ASP A 19 13.34 -0.57 10.61
CA ASP A 19 14.27 -1.26 11.50
C ASP A 19 14.97 -2.39 10.75
N LEU A 20 16.20 -2.16 10.33
CA LEU A 20 17.01 -3.14 9.60
C LEU A 20 17.45 -4.33 10.47
N THR A 21 17.23 -4.28 11.78
CA THR A 21 17.54 -5.39 12.70
C THR A 21 16.37 -6.35 12.89
N ALA A 22 15.20 -5.98 12.39
CA ALA A 22 14.02 -6.81 12.44
C ALA A 22 14.21 -8.12 11.64
N PRO A 23 13.65 -9.23 12.12
CA PRO A 23 13.79 -10.54 11.45
C PRO A 23 13.10 -10.60 10.09
N LYS A 24 12.22 -9.66 9.79
CA LYS A 24 11.48 -9.52 8.53
C LYS A 24 11.26 -8.05 8.23
N LEU A 25 11.56 -7.65 7.02
CA LEU A 25 11.45 -6.26 6.56
C LEU A 25 10.17 -6.08 5.73
N GLY A 26 9.22 -5.34 6.29
CA GLY A 26 7.94 -5.08 5.63
C GLY A 26 6.89 -6.16 5.89
N VAL A 27 5.85 -6.20 5.03
CA VAL A 27 4.65 -7.01 5.20
C VAL A 27 4.43 -7.91 3.98
N GLU A 28 4.38 -9.22 4.20
CA GLU A 28 4.08 -10.25 3.20
C GLU A 28 2.62 -10.69 3.27
N LYS A 29 2.14 -10.89 4.49
CA LYS A 29 0.83 -11.46 4.78
C LYS A 29 0.01 -10.49 5.63
N PRO A 30 -1.31 -10.59 5.62
CA PRO A 30 -2.14 -9.77 6.51
C PRO A 30 -1.73 -9.85 7.98
N ALA A 31 -1.29 -11.03 8.45
CA ALA A 31 -0.84 -11.22 9.84
C ALA A 31 0.42 -10.44 10.21
N ASP A 32 1.19 -9.96 9.25
CA ASP A 32 2.40 -9.17 9.48
C ASP A 32 2.11 -7.70 9.79
N PHE A 33 0.89 -7.22 9.49
CA PHE A 33 0.49 -5.87 9.82
C PHE A 33 0.32 -5.66 11.33
N GLN A 34 0.55 -4.45 11.78
CA GLN A 34 0.27 -4.07 13.16
C GLN A 34 -1.25 -4.08 13.42
N TRP A 35 -1.64 -4.36 14.66
CA TRP A 35 -3.06 -4.47 15.05
C TRP A 35 -3.89 -3.22 14.70
N ASN A 36 -3.30 -2.03 14.79
CA ASN A 36 -3.97 -0.77 14.45
C ASN A 36 -4.20 -0.62 12.94
N GLN A 37 -3.29 -1.15 12.09
CA GLN A 37 -3.49 -1.20 10.64
C GLN A 37 -4.62 -2.18 10.29
N LEU A 38 -4.61 -3.38 10.88
CA LEU A 38 -5.66 -4.37 10.71
C LEU A 38 -7.03 -3.82 11.11
N LEU A 39 -7.12 -3.17 12.25
CA LEU A 39 -8.35 -2.50 12.70
C LEU A 39 -8.78 -1.41 11.71
N GLY A 40 -7.81 -0.67 11.16
CA GLY A 40 -8.07 0.35 10.14
C GLY A 40 -8.70 -0.22 8.87
N PHE A 41 -8.21 -1.37 8.39
CA PHE A 41 -8.76 -2.01 7.20
C PHE A 41 -10.21 -2.47 7.41
N ASP A 42 -10.50 -3.03 8.59
CA ASP A 42 -11.85 -3.46 8.96
C ASP A 42 -12.80 -2.26 9.16
N ALA A 43 -12.29 -1.15 9.64
CA ALA A 43 -13.06 0.07 9.87
C ALA A 43 -13.50 0.80 8.59
N CYS A 44 -13.12 0.32 7.39
CA CYS A 44 -13.43 0.98 6.13
C CYS A 44 -14.92 1.04 5.84
N VAL A 45 -15.50 2.23 5.88
CA VAL A 45 -16.94 2.48 5.58
C VAL A 45 -17.24 2.62 4.09
N GLN A 46 -16.29 2.31 3.22
CA GLN A 46 -16.47 2.24 1.77
C GLN A 46 -16.97 3.54 1.10
N CYS A 47 -16.77 4.68 1.73
CA CYS A 47 -17.32 5.98 1.28
C CYS A 47 -16.77 6.48 -0.07
N GLY A 48 -15.65 5.94 -0.57
CA GLY A 48 -15.07 6.27 -1.86
C GLY A 48 -14.25 7.56 -1.92
N ARG A 49 -14.12 8.34 -0.85
CA ARG A 49 -13.35 9.59 -0.86
C ARG A 49 -11.89 9.41 -1.26
N CYS A 50 -11.23 8.38 -0.71
CA CYS A 50 -9.85 8.05 -1.05
C CYS A 50 -9.65 7.74 -2.55
N GLN A 51 -10.63 7.10 -3.17
CA GLN A 51 -10.63 6.82 -4.61
C GLN A 51 -10.79 8.11 -5.43
N ALA A 52 -11.72 8.99 -5.01
CA ALA A 52 -12.02 10.24 -5.73
C ALA A 52 -10.83 11.20 -5.81
N VAL A 53 -9.97 11.22 -4.78
CA VAL A 53 -8.81 12.13 -4.70
C VAL A 53 -7.50 11.49 -5.13
N CYS A 54 -7.49 10.22 -5.51
CA CYS A 54 -6.26 9.53 -5.88
C CYS A 54 -5.78 9.94 -7.27
N PRO A 55 -4.57 10.54 -7.40
CA PRO A 55 -4.06 10.95 -8.72
C PRO A 55 -3.73 9.75 -9.61
N ALA A 56 -3.26 8.64 -9.04
CA ALA A 56 -2.99 7.42 -9.80
C ALA A 56 -4.28 6.84 -10.38
N PHE A 57 -5.35 6.76 -9.59
CA PHE A 57 -6.64 6.30 -10.05
C PHE A 57 -7.23 7.22 -11.14
N ALA A 58 -7.14 8.53 -10.94
CA ALA A 58 -7.59 9.51 -11.93
C ALA A 58 -6.82 9.43 -13.25
N ALA A 59 -5.56 9.03 -13.21
CA ALA A 59 -4.71 8.82 -14.39
C ALA A 59 -4.91 7.43 -15.05
N GLY A 60 -5.87 6.63 -14.59
CA GLY A 60 -6.13 5.30 -15.14
C GLY A 60 -5.10 4.24 -14.75
N GLN A 61 -4.29 4.49 -13.72
CA GLN A 61 -3.36 3.51 -13.19
C GLN A 61 -4.12 2.41 -12.41
N PRO A 62 -3.54 1.21 -12.24
CA PRO A 62 -4.24 0.09 -11.62
C PRO A 62 -4.57 0.26 -10.12
N LEU A 63 -4.07 1.32 -9.49
CA LEU A 63 -4.33 1.59 -8.09
C LEU A 63 -5.70 2.22 -7.84
N ASN A 64 -6.53 1.52 -7.06
CA ASN A 64 -7.71 2.09 -6.40
C ASN A 64 -7.54 1.97 -4.89
N PRO A 65 -7.34 3.07 -4.14
CA PRO A 65 -7.08 3.02 -2.69
C PRO A 65 -8.23 2.40 -1.90
N LYS A 66 -9.48 2.62 -2.32
CA LYS A 66 -10.65 2.00 -1.70
C LYS A 66 -10.60 0.48 -1.84
N LYS A 67 -10.40 0.00 -3.09
CA LYS A 67 -10.33 -1.42 -3.38
C LYS A 67 -9.16 -2.07 -2.62
N LEU A 68 -8.01 -1.43 -2.56
CA LEU A 68 -6.85 -1.95 -1.82
C LEU A 68 -7.19 -2.26 -0.36
N ILE A 69 -7.83 -1.32 0.36
CA ILE A 69 -8.20 -1.54 1.77
C ILE A 69 -9.25 -2.65 1.90
N GLN A 70 -10.17 -2.73 0.96
CA GLN A 70 -11.18 -3.79 0.94
C GLN A 70 -10.54 -5.17 0.69
N ASP A 71 -9.58 -5.26 -0.22
CA ASP A 71 -8.84 -6.48 -0.49
C ASP A 71 -8.04 -6.94 0.75
N MET A 72 -7.51 -5.98 1.54
CA MET A 72 -6.87 -6.31 2.84
C MET A 72 -7.87 -6.87 3.84
N GLY A 73 -9.06 -6.29 3.95
CA GLY A 73 -10.14 -6.80 4.80
C GLY A 73 -10.55 -8.23 4.40
N VAL A 74 -10.69 -8.48 3.09
CA VAL A 74 -10.97 -9.81 2.53
C VAL A 74 -9.84 -10.80 2.86
N GLY A 75 -8.58 -10.37 2.72
CA GLY A 75 -7.41 -11.18 3.05
C GLY A 75 -7.36 -11.61 4.51
N MET A 76 -7.70 -10.71 5.43
CA MET A 76 -7.81 -11.03 6.86
C MET A 76 -8.88 -12.09 7.13
N ALA A 77 -9.94 -12.07 6.36
CA ALA A 77 -11.04 -13.02 6.52
C ALA A 77 -10.85 -14.36 5.81
N GLY A 78 -9.72 -14.58 5.20
CA GLY A 78 -9.45 -15.83 4.52
C GLY A 78 -9.64 -15.84 3.01
N GLY A 79 -9.76 -14.67 2.45
CA GLY A 79 -9.47 -14.42 1.02
C GLY A 79 -10.50 -14.81 -0.01
N SER A 80 -11.45 -15.67 0.25
CA SER A 80 -12.28 -16.17 -0.85
C SER A 80 -13.77 -16.10 -0.65
N ASP A 81 -14.17 -15.76 0.54
CA ASP A 81 -15.54 -15.90 0.85
C ASP A 81 -16.26 -14.64 0.98
N THR A 82 -16.31 -13.94 -0.25
CA THR A 82 -16.90 -13.03 0.37
C THR A 82 -17.72 -12.09 -0.29
N GLY A 83 -18.82 -12.10 0.10
CA GLY A 83 -19.71 -11.03 -0.09
C GLY A 83 -19.59 -10.00 1.02
N TYR A 84 -19.08 -8.82 0.81
CA TYR A 84 -19.27 -7.69 1.70
C TYR A 84 -20.71 -7.20 1.54
N ALA A 85 -21.50 -7.37 2.56
CA ALA A 85 -22.88 -6.92 2.53
C ALA A 85 -22.91 -5.39 2.44
N GLY A 86 -23.29 -4.87 1.30
CA GLY A 86 -23.50 -3.46 1.09
C GLY A 86 -22.75 -2.89 -0.11
N ALA A 87 -23.37 -1.96 -0.80
CA ALA A 87 -22.81 -1.18 -1.90
C ALA A 87 -22.13 -1.96 -3.05
N GLY A 88 -22.67 -3.12 -3.42
CA GLY A 88 -22.17 -3.92 -4.55
C GLY A 88 -20.80 -4.54 -4.34
N TYR A 89 -20.29 -4.48 -3.14
CA TYR A 89 -19.07 -5.15 -2.75
C TYR A 89 -19.37 -6.43 -2.02
N PRO A 90 -18.76 -7.54 -2.39
CA PRO A 90 -19.01 -8.79 -1.70
C PRO A 90 -18.60 -8.66 -0.25
N GLY A 91 -19.45 -9.04 0.68
CA GLY A 91 -19.27 -8.90 2.10
C GLY A 91 -18.97 -10.22 2.78
N ILE A 92 -18.37 -10.15 3.91
CA ILE A 92 -18.16 -11.30 4.78
C ILE A 92 -19.41 -11.48 5.60
N GLU A 93 -20.00 -12.67 5.61
CA GLU A 93 -21.11 -12.96 6.51
C GLU A 93 -20.67 -12.79 7.96
N ILE A 94 -21.40 -11.97 8.70
CA ILE A 94 -21.13 -11.74 10.13
C ILE A 94 -21.05 -13.08 10.86
N GLY A 95 -19.95 -13.33 11.56
CA GLY A 95 -19.74 -14.53 12.37
C GLY A 95 -19.13 -15.73 11.65
N ARG A 96 -18.79 -15.62 10.35
CA ARG A 96 -18.12 -16.69 9.59
C ARG A 96 -16.67 -16.36 9.22
N HIS A 97 -16.06 -15.44 9.91
CA HIS A 97 -14.64 -15.12 9.70
C HIS A 97 -13.77 -16.24 10.22
N GLN A 98 -13.31 -17.08 9.32
CA GLN A 98 -12.19 -17.96 9.60
C GLN A 98 -10.93 -17.33 9.00
N GLY A 99 -10.47 -16.21 9.54
CA GLY A 99 -9.34 -15.51 8.98
C GLY A 99 -8.21 -16.47 8.57
N ALA A 100 -7.77 -16.39 7.33
CA ALA A 100 -6.54 -17.02 6.89
C ALA A 100 -5.50 -15.94 6.64
N PRO A 101 -5.02 -15.29 7.68
CA PRO A 101 -4.07 -14.19 7.57
C PRO A 101 -2.69 -14.65 7.05
N GLU A 102 -2.57 -15.93 6.69
CA GLU A 102 -1.35 -16.58 6.22
C GLU A 102 -1.16 -16.49 4.70
N GLN A 103 -2.16 -16.03 3.97
CA GLN A 103 -2.06 -15.87 2.51
C GLN A 103 -1.16 -14.70 2.14
N ALA A 104 -0.24 -14.89 1.21
CA ALA A 104 0.59 -13.79 0.71
C ALA A 104 -0.28 -12.72 0.03
N ILE A 105 -0.03 -11.46 0.36
CA ILE A 105 -0.79 -10.34 -0.20
C ILE A 105 -0.50 -10.20 -1.69
N VAL A 106 0.79 -10.27 -2.05
CA VAL A 106 1.23 -10.16 -3.45
C VAL A 106 1.70 -11.54 -3.93
N PRO A 107 1.19 -12.03 -5.05
CA PRO A 107 0.20 -11.45 -5.98
C PRO A 107 -1.26 -11.85 -5.68
N GLN A 108 -1.54 -12.56 -4.60
CA GLN A 108 -2.81 -13.26 -4.43
C GLN A 108 -4.01 -12.35 -4.14
N LEU A 109 -3.79 -11.27 -3.42
CA LEU A 109 -4.81 -10.28 -3.09
C LEU A 109 -4.63 -8.98 -3.88
N VAL A 110 -3.39 -8.59 -4.12
CA VAL A 110 -3.02 -7.36 -4.79
C VAL A 110 -1.85 -7.62 -5.73
N GLU A 111 -1.95 -7.13 -6.95
CA GLU A 111 -0.84 -7.17 -7.90
C GLU A 111 0.27 -6.18 -7.52
N ALA A 112 1.52 -6.57 -7.75
CA ALA A 112 2.67 -5.70 -7.46
C ALA A 112 2.57 -4.34 -8.18
N GLU A 113 2.11 -4.33 -9.43
CA GLU A 113 1.92 -3.11 -10.22
C GLU A 113 0.95 -2.13 -9.53
N THR A 114 -0.11 -2.64 -8.91
CA THR A 114 -1.05 -1.82 -8.12
C THR A 114 -0.34 -1.07 -7.00
N LEU A 115 0.55 -1.73 -6.29
CA LEU A 115 1.32 -1.09 -5.24
C LEU A 115 2.25 -0.01 -5.79
N TRP A 116 2.95 -0.32 -6.89
CA TRP A 116 3.92 0.61 -7.49
C TRP A 116 3.28 1.80 -8.20
N ALA A 117 2.02 1.73 -8.57
CA ALA A 117 1.26 2.86 -9.11
C ALA A 117 1.03 3.98 -8.07
N CYS A 118 1.20 3.71 -6.78
CA CYS A 118 1.02 4.73 -5.73
C CYS A 118 2.16 5.77 -5.75
N THR A 119 1.78 7.04 -5.86
CA THR A 119 2.71 8.18 -5.80
C THR A 119 3.04 8.65 -4.39
N THR A 120 2.55 7.97 -3.36
CA THR A 120 2.76 8.29 -1.94
C THR A 120 2.34 9.70 -1.51
N CYS A 121 1.44 10.33 -2.27
CA CYS A 121 1.00 11.72 -2.04
C CYS A 121 0.14 11.92 -0.78
N ARG A 122 -0.35 10.84 -0.14
CA ARG A 122 -1.19 10.82 1.07
C ARG A 122 -2.59 11.48 0.93
N ALA A 123 -3.02 11.89 -0.25
CA ALA A 123 -4.35 12.45 -0.45
C ALA A 123 -5.47 11.51 0.06
N CYS A 124 -5.33 10.19 -0.17
CA CYS A 124 -6.26 9.18 0.33
C CYS A 124 -6.32 9.10 1.87
N VAL A 125 -5.17 9.30 2.54
CA VAL A 125 -5.07 9.34 4.01
C VAL A 125 -5.76 10.59 4.54
N GLU A 126 -5.54 11.73 3.88
CA GLU A 126 -6.11 13.03 4.25
C GLU A 126 -7.64 12.99 4.21
N GLU A 127 -8.21 12.45 3.16
CA GLU A 127 -9.65 12.43 2.93
C GLU A 127 -10.38 11.27 3.66
N CYS A 128 -9.65 10.36 4.29
CA CYS A 128 -10.26 9.20 4.93
C CYS A 128 -10.95 9.59 6.25
N PRO A 129 -12.30 9.46 6.36
CA PRO A 129 -13.01 9.78 7.58
C PRO A 129 -12.67 8.81 8.73
N MET A 130 -12.18 7.61 8.40
CA MET A 130 -11.77 6.59 9.36
C MET A 130 -10.27 6.65 9.67
N LEU A 131 -9.55 7.63 9.12
CA LEU A 131 -8.12 7.85 9.35
C LEU A 131 -7.23 6.64 8.99
N ILE A 132 -7.59 5.91 7.95
CA ILE A 132 -6.84 4.74 7.50
C ILE A 132 -5.54 5.17 6.85
N GLU A 133 -4.44 4.55 7.25
CA GLU A 133 -3.08 4.83 6.76
C GLU A 133 -2.75 4.01 5.50
N HIS A 134 -3.41 4.32 4.37
CA HIS A 134 -3.25 3.62 3.11
C HIS A 134 -1.80 3.58 2.63
N VAL A 135 -1.10 4.72 2.73
CA VAL A 135 0.26 4.86 2.19
C VAL A 135 1.25 4.05 3.01
N ASP A 136 1.10 4.02 4.33
CA ASP A 136 1.99 3.22 5.20
C ASP A 136 1.86 1.74 4.87
N ALA A 137 0.64 1.24 4.71
CA ALA A 137 0.40 -0.13 4.29
C ALA A 137 1.05 -0.46 2.93
N ILE A 138 0.90 0.43 1.94
CA ILE A 138 1.52 0.26 0.62
C ILE A 138 3.05 0.22 0.74
N VAL A 139 3.64 1.12 1.54
CA VAL A 139 5.09 1.18 1.72
C VAL A 139 5.61 -0.07 2.43
N ASP A 140 4.90 -0.59 3.43
CA ASP A 140 5.29 -1.81 4.14
C ASP A 140 5.26 -3.04 3.21
N MET A 141 4.27 -3.15 2.33
CA MET A 141 4.24 -4.18 1.30
C MET A 141 5.37 -4.03 0.27
N ARG A 142 5.68 -2.80 -0.17
CA ARG A 142 6.81 -2.53 -1.06
C ARG A 142 8.15 -2.87 -0.41
N ARG A 143 8.32 -2.58 0.89
CA ARG A 143 9.52 -2.95 1.65
C ARG A 143 9.78 -4.43 1.60
N PHE A 144 8.75 -5.25 1.82
CA PHE A 144 8.87 -6.70 1.70
C PHE A 144 9.28 -7.14 0.29
N LEU A 145 8.61 -6.64 -0.75
CA LEU A 145 8.92 -6.99 -2.13
C LEU A 145 10.36 -6.63 -2.49
N THR A 146 10.82 -5.45 -2.10
CA THR A 146 12.16 -4.97 -2.49
C THR A 146 13.26 -5.55 -1.61
N LEU A 147 13.09 -5.56 -0.28
CA LEU A 147 14.16 -5.89 0.65
C LEU A 147 14.29 -7.39 0.92
N GLU A 148 13.17 -8.12 0.88
CA GLU A 148 13.17 -9.56 1.14
C GLU A 148 13.18 -10.39 -0.15
N ARG A 149 12.44 -9.94 -1.18
CA ARG A 149 12.34 -10.67 -2.45
C ARG A 149 13.24 -10.13 -3.55
N GLY A 150 13.82 -8.95 -3.40
CA GLY A 150 14.59 -8.29 -4.45
C GLY A 150 13.75 -7.87 -5.66
N GLU A 151 12.42 -7.83 -5.53
CA GLU A 151 11.50 -7.49 -6.60
C GLU A 151 11.32 -5.96 -6.67
N THR A 152 11.65 -5.40 -7.83
CA THR A 152 11.41 -3.99 -8.16
C THR A 152 10.66 -3.88 -9.48
N PRO A 153 9.91 -2.80 -9.75
CA PRO A 153 9.31 -2.60 -11.07
C PRO A 153 10.40 -2.62 -12.15
N GLU A 154 10.09 -3.17 -13.34
CA GLU A 154 11.06 -3.29 -14.46
C GLU A 154 11.88 -2.01 -14.70
N LYS A 155 11.22 -0.86 -14.77
CA LYS A 155 11.91 0.44 -14.95
C LYS A 155 12.77 0.84 -13.76
N GLY A 156 12.37 0.43 -12.55
CA GLY A 156 13.15 0.65 -11.34
C GLY A 156 14.39 -0.23 -11.31
N ALA A 157 14.29 -1.48 -11.72
CA ALA A 157 15.42 -2.41 -11.83
C ALA A 157 16.48 -1.86 -12.80
N VAL A 158 16.07 -1.43 -14.00
CA VAL A 158 16.97 -0.82 -14.98
C VAL A 158 17.68 0.43 -14.42
N ALA A 159 16.95 1.29 -13.70
CA ALA A 159 17.55 2.47 -13.08
C ALA A 159 18.56 2.12 -11.98
N ILE A 160 18.30 1.07 -11.20
CA ILE A 160 19.22 0.56 -10.17
C ILE A 160 20.48 -0.02 -10.82
N ASP A 161 20.33 -0.83 -11.85
CA ASP A 161 21.46 -1.43 -12.59
C ASP A 161 22.32 -0.32 -13.22
N ASN A 162 21.71 0.69 -13.81
CA ASN A 162 22.40 1.86 -14.34
C ASN A 162 23.14 2.64 -13.25
N LEU A 163 22.52 2.84 -12.07
CA LEU A 163 23.18 3.49 -10.94
C LEU A 163 24.42 2.72 -10.47
N ILE A 164 24.33 1.40 -10.42
CA ILE A 164 25.45 0.53 -10.02
C ILE A 164 26.57 0.61 -11.06
N ALA A 165 26.23 0.64 -12.35
CA ALA A 165 27.19 0.59 -13.44
C ALA A 165 27.85 1.95 -13.74
N THR A 166 27.08 3.04 -13.65
CA THR A 166 27.49 4.36 -14.16
C THR A 166 27.26 5.53 -13.19
N ASP A 167 26.77 5.26 -11.97
CA ASP A 167 26.33 6.31 -11.03
C ASP A 167 25.26 7.25 -11.60
N ASN A 168 24.51 6.79 -12.63
CA ASN A 168 23.51 7.57 -13.32
C ASN A 168 22.28 6.69 -13.61
N PRO A 169 21.07 7.02 -13.11
CA PRO A 169 19.88 6.19 -13.32
C PRO A 169 19.46 6.03 -14.79
N GLY A 170 19.88 6.97 -15.66
CA GLY A 170 19.67 6.92 -17.11
C GLY A 170 20.72 6.10 -17.87
N GLY A 171 21.75 5.58 -17.21
CA GLY A 171 22.84 4.82 -17.83
C GLY A 171 23.77 5.67 -18.69
N LEU A 172 23.70 7.00 -18.58
CA LEU A 172 24.58 7.92 -19.30
C LEU A 172 25.91 8.08 -18.56
N ASP A 173 26.98 8.31 -19.32
CA ASP A 173 28.28 8.61 -18.74
C ASP A 173 28.21 9.93 -17.93
N ASN A 174 28.69 9.88 -16.70
CA ASN A 174 28.73 11.05 -15.84
C ASN A 174 29.68 12.15 -16.38
N ALA A 175 30.65 11.81 -17.21
CA ALA A 175 31.51 12.79 -17.88
C ALA A 175 30.74 13.73 -18.82
N SER A 176 29.61 13.24 -19.38
CA SER A 176 28.77 14.02 -20.30
C SER A 176 27.78 14.96 -19.58
N ARG A 177 27.76 15.01 -18.24
CA ARG A 177 26.82 15.87 -17.50
C ARG A 177 26.96 17.36 -17.75
N LEU A 178 28.10 17.78 -18.25
CA LEU A 178 28.40 19.19 -18.54
C LEU A 178 28.36 19.52 -20.04
N ASP A 179 28.07 18.55 -20.88
CA ASP A 179 27.92 18.73 -22.32
C ASP A 179 26.53 19.25 -22.65
N TRP A 180 26.35 20.55 -22.59
CA TRP A 180 25.10 21.25 -22.86
C TRP A 180 25.03 21.75 -24.29
#